data_fa4ba6e0243ca1362696a12e2be6efb7
#
_entry.id   fa4ba6e0243ca1362696a12e2be6efb7
#
_cell.length_a   1.000
_cell.length_b   1.000
_cell.length_c   1.000
_cell.angle_alpha   90.00
_cell.angle_beta   90.00
_cell.angle_gamma   90.00
#
_symmetry.space_group_name_H-M   'P 1'
#
loop_
_entity.id
_entity.type
_entity.pdbx_description
1 polymer ?
#
loop_
_entity_poly.entity_id
_entity_poly.type
_entity_poly.pdbx_seq_one_letter_code
_entity_poly.pdbx_strand_id
1 'polypeptide(L)'
;MAGIGFELRRLSRSETYLGLLRAYLYAGVIGSGPWVLSILAILILGVMSLGVVLPASKITDFQTSVTWLIALSLMYSGGTQLLYTRYVADRLFERQTERVLPNLLGILLATGLPLLLASVPLALWLLPGTSPAYRALMIVSLNLLNTVWVLTVLLSGLKQYRSLLVLYLLGYGGSVALGFALAKAGLGMEGLLVGFAAGQAVIILGSLALVWREYPPGRLVEFDFLRPGRVHLWLLPVGLFFNAGVWADKFLFWLGAGTGQRVIGDLHASTIYDTPIFLAYFTLIPGMAVFLLRMEVDFVRAYDRYYRAVREGGALTAIRTFRERMVVTAREGIYDIIKIQGFTLLVLIALGPSLLAFFRIPTLYFPLLAIDSVGVGLQLLVMAGLNILFYLDRLRTAAAVSATMLASNLVFTELSLKLGPFFYGYGFVLAMLVSTVLVLTVTDRALDRLNYTTFMLS
;
A
#
# COMPACT_ATOMS: atom_id res chain seq x y z
N MET A 1 17.48 17.53 6.60
CA MET A 1 16.22 16.78 6.85
C MET A 1 16.53 15.52 7.66
N ALA A 2 16.14 15.49 8.92
CA ALA A 2 16.34 14.35 9.81
C ALA A 2 15.13 13.40 9.63
N GLY A 3 15.13 12.68 8.51
CA GLY A 3 14.10 11.68 8.25
C GLY A 3 14.33 10.41 9.05
N ILE A 4 13.33 9.51 9.02
CA ILE A 4 13.32 8.22 9.71
C ILE A 4 14.61 7.41 9.49
N GLY A 5 15.27 7.56 8.34
CA GLY A 5 16.60 6.99 8.10
C GLY A 5 17.66 7.42 9.12
N PHE A 6 17.51 8.60 9.72
CA PHE A 6 18.40 9.04 10.79
C PHE A 6 18.01 8.40 12.14
N GLU A 7 16.73 8.33 12.48
CA GLU A 7 16.26 7.66 13.71
C GLU A 7 16.50 6.14 13.67
N LEU A 8 16.18 5.48 12.57
CA LEU A 8 16.47 4.07 12.37
C LEU A 8 17.98 3.79 12.42
N ARG A 9 18.81 4.68 11.87
CA ARG A 9 20.26 4.60 11.99
C ARG A 9 20.75 4.77 13.43
N ARG A 10 20.19 5.72 14.16
CA ARG A 10 20.54 5.94 15.57
C ARG A 10 20.22 4.71 16.40
N LEU A 11 19.09 4.05 16.14
CA LEU A 11 18.70 2.81 16.78
C LEU A 11 19.56 1.61 16.32
N SER A 12 19.89 1.51 15.01
CA SER A 12 20.72 0.43 14.48
C SER A 12 22.22 0.59 14.77
N ARG A 13 22.69 1.79 15.12
CA ARG A 13 24.08 2.07 15.55
C ARG A 13 24.36 1.72 17.00
N SER A 14 23.31 1.43 17.80
CA SER A 14 23.57 0.84 19.10
C SER A 14 24.15 -0.55 18.85
N GLU A 15 25.41 -0.78 19.20
CA GLU A 15 26.15 -2.03 19.06
C GLU A 15 25.57 -3.20 19.89
N THR A 16 24.32 -3.07 20.31
CA THR A 16 23.61 -4.06 21.11
C THR A 16 22.54 -4.77 20.31
N TYR A 17 22.40 -6.09 20.49
CA TYR A 17 21.31 -6.88 19.88
C TYR A 17 19.92 -6.32 20.16
N LEU A 18 19.71 -5.77 21.38
CA LEU A 18 18.44 -5.11 21.75
C LEU A 18 18.17 -3.84 20.95
N GLY A 19 19.21 -3.06 20.63
CA GLY A 19 19.07 -1.89 19.77
C GLY A 19 18.70 -2.26 18.33
N LEU A 20 19.30 -3.31 17.81
CA LEU A 20 18.96 -3.85 16.49
C LEU A 20 17.52 -4.34 16.47
N LEU A 21 17.10 -5.14 17.46
CA LEU A 21 15.72 -5.62 17.57
C LEU A 21 14.72 -4.47 17.64
N ARG A 22 15.00 -3.43 18.45
CA ARG A 22 14.16 -2.22 18.51
C ARG A 22 14.06 -1.50 17.17
N ALA A 23 15.17 -1.41 16.41
CA ALA A 23 15.15 -0.79 15.08
C ALA A 23 14.25 -1.56 14.12
N TYR A 24 14.31 -2.90 14.10
CA TYR A 24 13.44 -3.74 13.26
C TYR A 24 11.97 -3.66 13.69
N LEU A 25 11.67 -3.73 14.98
CA LEU A 25 10.30 -3.59 15.49
C LEU A 25 9.72 -2.22 15.12
N TYR A 26 10.49 -1.16 15.33
CA TYR A 26 10.07 0.20 14.98
C TYR A 26 9.86 0.37 13.47
N ALA A 27 10.76 -0.17 12.64
CA ALA A 27 10.62 -0.17 11.20
C ALA A 27 9.38 -0.98 10.75
N GLY A 28 9.12 -2.12 11.38
CA GLY A 28 7.93 -2.93 11.11
C GLY A 28 6.64 -2.18 11.41
N VAL A 29 6.54 -1.60 12.62
CA VAL A 29 5.35 -0.82 13.02
C VAL A 29 5.13 0.39 12.10
N ILE A 30 6.18 1.06 11.68
CA ILE A 30 6.07 2.22 10.80
C ILE A 30 5.76 1.82 9.36
N GLY A 31 6.46 0.82 8.82
CA GLY A 31 6.28 0.39 7.44
C GLY A 31 4.93 -0.27 7.18
N SER A 32 4.40 -1.00 8.15
CA SER A 32 3.14 -1.71 8.03
C SER A 32 1.98 -1.09 8.82
N GLY A 33 2.28 -0.18 9.75
CA GLY A 33 1.30 0.37 10.71
C GLY A 33 0.01 0.90 10.08
N PRO A 34 0.05 1.76 9.07
CA PRO A 34 -1.15 2.32 8.47
C PRO A 34 -2.15 1.26 7.99
N TRP A 35 -1.72 0.28 7.21
CA TRP A 35 -2.61 -0.75 6.68
C TRP A 35 -2.96 -1.83 7.72
N VAL A 36 -2.04 -2.18 8.63
CA VAL A 36 -2.35 -3.09 9.76
C VAL A 36 -3.41 -2.47 10.67
N LEU A 37 -3.30 -1.19 11.00
CA LEU A 37 -4.29 -0.49 11.81
C LEU A 37 -5.66 -0.45 11.13
N SER A 38 -5.72 -0.28 9.80
CA SER A 38 -7.00 -0.31 9.08
C SER A 38 -7.68 -1.67 9.17
N ILE A 39 -6.93 -2.75 8.93
CA ILE A 39 -7.46 -4.12 9.03
C ILE A 39 -7.92 -4.43 10.46
N LEU A 40 -7.07 -4.15 11.45
CA LEU A 40 -7.39 -4.40 12.85
C LEU A 40 -8.61 -3.60 13.31
N ALA A 41 -8.74 -2.34 12.92
CA ALA A 41 -9.89 -1.52 13.30
C ALA A 41 -11.21 -2.09 12.74
N ILE A 42 -11.22 -2.53 11.48
CA ILE A 42 -12.40 -3.14 10.87
C ILE A 42 -12.76 -4.46 11.57
N LEU A 43 -11.77 -5.29 11.89
CA LEU A 43 -11.99 -6.54 12.63
C LEU A 43 -12.50 -6.28 14.05
N ILE A 44 -11.84 -5.37 14.79
CA ILE A 44 -12.26 -5.01 16.16
C ILE A 44 -13.66 -4.45 16.16
N LEU A 45 -13.97 -3.52 15.25
CA LEU A 45 -15.30 -2.93 15.15
C LEU A 45 -16.35 -3.99 14.83
N GLY A 46 -16.04 -4.92 13.92
CA GLY A 46 -16.91 -6.06 13.62
C GLY A 46 -17.19 -6.93 14.85
N VAL A 47 -16.14 -7.35 15.56
CA VAL A 47 -16.26 -8.20 16.76
C VAL A 47 -17.01 -7.48 17.89
N MET A 48 -16.68 -6.23 18.17
CA MET A 48 -17.36 -5.43 19.21
C MET A 48 -18.84 -5.20 18.91
N SER A 49 -19.21 -5.17 17.63
CA SER A 49 -20.58 -4.94 17.19
C SER A 49 -21.45 -6.20 17.22
N LEU A 50 -20.87 -7.38 17.50
CA LEU A 50 -21.62 -8.61 17.70
C LEU A 50 -22.59 -8.46 18.89
N GLY A 51 -23.87 -8.77 18.65
CA GLY A 51 -24.93 -8.60 19.66
C GLY A 51 -25.48 -7.16 19.80
N VAL A 52 -24.84 -6.16 19.19
CA VAL A 52 -25.32 -4.76 19.17
C VAL A 52 -26.01 -4.46 17.84
N VAL A 53 -25.39 -4.85 16.74
CA VAL A 53 -25.96 -4.69 15.39
C VAL A 53 -26.71 -5.96 15.01
N LEU A 54 -28.01 -5.83 14.80
CA LEU A 54 -28.89 -6.94 14.43
C LEU A 54 -29.55 -6.68 13.07
N PRO A 55 -29.72 -7.70 12.22
CA PRO A 55 -29.15 -9.06 12.34
C PRO A 55 -27.61 -9.02 12.16
N ALA A 56 -26.91 -10.07 12.61
CA ALA A 56 -25.44 -10.17 12.53
C ALA A 56 -24.89 -10.07 11.11
N SER A 57 -25.67 -10.40 10.08
CA SER A 57 -25.34 -10.20 8.67
C SER A 57 -24.96 -8.74 8.34
N LYS A 58 -25.50 -7.76 9.06
CA LYS A 58 -25.18 -6.34 8.89
C LYS A 58 -23.72 -6.02 9.19
N ILE A 59 -23.05 -6.82 10.00
CA ILE A 59 -21.60 -6.68 10.25
C ILE A 59 -20.83 -7.14 9.02
N THR A 60 -21.25 -8.22 8.38
CA THR A 60 -20.67 -8.69 7.12
C THR A 60 -20.91 -7.66 6.01
N ASP A 61 -22.12 -7.07 5.93
CA ASP A 61 -22.45 -5.97 5.02
C ASP A 61 -21.46 -4.81 5.19
N PHE A 62 -21.20 -4.40 6.44
CA PHE A 62 -20.23 -3.32 6.75
C PHE A 62 -18.81 -3.69 6.33
N GLN A 63 -18.33 -4.88 6.70
CA GLN A 63 -16.96 -5.31 6.38
C GLN A 63 -16.75 -5.41 4.87
N THR A 64 -17.70 -5.99 4.15
CA THR A 64 -17.68 -6.06 2.68
C THR A 64 -17.67 -4.67 2.06
N SER A 65 -18.52 -3.76 2.54
CA SER A 65 -18.58 -2.37 2.08
C SER A 65 -17.25 -1.67 2.22
N VAL A 66 -16.63 -1.75 3.40
CA VAL A 66 -15.32 -1.10 3.64
C VAL A 66 -14.22 -1.74 2.79
N THR A 67 -14.24 -3.05 2.60
CA THR A 67 -13.26 -3.75 1.74
C THR A 67 -13.35 -3.28 0.29
N TRP A 68 -14.55 -3.16 -0.28
CA TRP A 68 -14.76 -2.61 -1.61
C TRP A 68 -14.33 -1.14 -1.72
N LEU A 69 -14.63 -0.33 -0.71
CA LEU A 69 -14.20 1.07 -0.65
C LEU A 69 -12.67 1.19 -0.68
N ILE A 70 -11.97 0.36 0.10
CA ILE A 70 -10.51 0.32 0.12
C ILE A 70 -9.96 -0.11 -1.25
N ALA A 71 -10.49 -1.19 -1.83
CA ALA A 71 -10.07 -1.70 -3.13
C ALA A 71 -10.22 -0.64 -4.24
N LEU A 72 -11.43 -0.10 -4.40
CA LEU A 72 -11.73 0.88 -5.46
C LEU A 72 -10.95 2.18 -5.27
N SER A 73 -10.83 2.68 -4.04
CA SER A 73 -10.10 3.92 -3.77
C SER A 73 -8.58 3.78 -4.01
N LEU A 74 -7.97 2.64 -3.64
CA LEU A 74 -6.56 2.36 -3.90
C LEU A 74 -6.26 2.21 -5.40
N MET A 75 -7.11 1.51 -6.14
CA MET A 75 -6.95 1.38 -7.59
C MET A 75 -7.06 2.75 -8.28
N TYR A 76 -8.08 3.54 -7.92
CA TYR A 76 -8.28 4.87 -8.52
C TYR A 76 -7.14 5.83 -8.20
N SER A 77 -6.74 5.93 -6.94
CA SER A 77 -5.71 6.88 -6.50
C SER A 77 -4.28 6.45 -6.82
N GLY A 78 -4.06 5.18 -7.14
CA GLY A 78 -2.72 4.59 -7.23
C GLY A 78 -1.74 5.35 -8.14
N GLY A 79 -2.16 5.69 -9.35
CA GLY A 79 -1.31 6.44 -10.28
C GLY A 79 -1.05 7.88 -9.84
N THR A 80 -2.07 8.54 -9.32
CA THR A 80 -1.96 9.94 -8.86
C THR A 80 -1.11 10.08 -7.61
N GLN A 81 -1.11 9.10 -6.71
CA GLN A 81 -0.23 9.05 -5.54
C GLN A 81 1.24 9.13 -5.93
N LEU A 82 1.68 8.26 -6.85
CA LEU A 82 3.06 8.19 -7.31
C LEU A 82 3.48 9.45 -8.08
N LEU A 83 2.61 9.92 -8.99
CA LEU A 83 2.84 11.12 -9.77
C LEU A 83 3.05 12.34 -8.87
N TYR A 84 2.18 12.52 -7.90
CA TYR A 84 2.24 13.68 -7.00
C TYR A 84 3.44 13.61 -6.06
N THR A 85 3.75 12.43 -5.50
CA THR A 85 4.92 12.25 -4.64
C THR A 85 6.21 12.55 -5.39
N ARG A 86 6.32 12.16 -6.65
CA ARG A 86 7.48 12.50 -7.49
C ARG A 86 7.55 14.01 -7.76
N TYR A 87 6.43 14.63 -8.12
CA TYR A 87 6.37 16.08 -8.29
C TYR A 87 6.85 16.82 -7.04
N VAL A 88 6.41 16.42 -5.87
CA VAL A 88 6.84 17.05 -4.60
C VAL A 88 8.33 16.84 -4.37
N ALA A 89 8.88 15.65 -4.62
CA ALA A 89 10.29 15.39 -4.50
C ALA A 89 11.14 16.32 -5.39
N ASP A 90 10.69 16.56 -6.63
CA ASP A 90 11.35 17.49 -7.56
C ASP A 90 11.27 18.95 -7.07
N ARG A 91 10.09 19.39 -6.55
CA ARG A 91 9.94 20.75 -5.97
C ARG A 91 10.82 20.95 -4.74
N LEU A 92 10.92 19.97 -3.86
CA LEU A 92 11.79 20.03 -2.69
C LEU A 92 13.28 20.10 -3.10
N PHE A 93 13.67 19.35 -4.14
CA PHE A 93 15.02 19.41 -4.69
C PHE A 93 15.36 20.81 -5.25
N GLU A 94 14.38 21.43 -5.95
CA GLU A 94 14.50 22.81 -6.49
C GLU A 94 14.33 23.90 -5.41
N ARG A 95 14.08 23.52 -4.14
CA ARG A 95 13.83 24.45 -3.02
C ARG A 95 12.56 25.30 -3.19
N GLN A 96 11.58 24.83 -3.96
CA GLN A 96 10.29 25.50 -4.19
C GLN A 96 9.21 24.95 -3.24
N THR A 97 9.47 25.06 -1.94
CA THR A 97 8.60 24.47 -0.88
C THR A 97 7.20 25.07 -0.83
N GLU A 98 7.05 26.33 -1.21
CA GLU A 98 5.79 27.08 -1.26
C GLU A 98 4.78 26.51 -2.26
N ARG A 99 5.22 25.69 -3.22
CA ARG A 99 4.37 25.03 -4.22
C ARG A 99 3.79 23.69 -3.77
N VAL A 100 4.27 23.12 -2.67
CA VAL A 100 3.84 21.81 -2.22
C VAL A 100 2.36 21.81 -1.86
N LEU A 101 1.93 22.66 -0.94
CA LEU A 101 0.53 22.67 -0.48
C LEU A 101 -0.48 23.14 -1.55
N PRO A 102 -0.22 24.20 -2.36
CA PRO A 102 -1.14 24.58 -3.42
C PRO A 102 -1.40 23.49 -4.46
N ASN A 103 -0.34 22.78 -4.86
CA ASN A 103 -0.46 21.66 -5.79
C ASN A 103 -1.06 20.41 -5.14
N LEU A 104 -0.91 20.22 -3.81
CA LEU A 104 -1.65 19.19 -3.08
C LEU A 104 -3.16 19.43 -3.16
N LEU A 105 -3.60 20.65 -2.87
CA LEU A 105 -5.02 20.98 -2.99
C LEU A 105 -5.50 20.87 -4.46
N GLY A 106 -4.64 21.23 -5.41
CA GLY A 106 -4.91 21.05 -6.84
C GLY A 106 -5.14 19.59 -7.23
N ILE A 107 -4.27 18.66 -6.81
CA ILE A 107 -4.43 17.24 -7.17
C ILE A 107 -5.60 16.59 -6.43
N LEU A 108 -5.86 16.98 -5.18
CA LEU A 108 -7.03 16.50 -4.45
C LEU A 108 -8.34 16.93 -5.14
N LEU A 109 -8.40 18.16 -5.68
CA LEU A 109 -9.53 18.61 -6.50
C LEU A 109 -9.60 17.89 -7.84
N ALA A 110 -8.47 17.75 -8.54
CA ALA A 110 -8.40 17.10 -9.86
C ALA A 110 -8.76 15.60 -9.81
N THR A 111 -8.54 14.94 -8.69
CA THR A 111 -8.90 13.53 -8.50
C THR A 111 -10.24 13.35 -7.77
N GLY A 112 -10.50 14.15 -6.76
CA GLY A 112 -11.71 14.04 -5.94
C GLY A 112 -12.98 14.41 -6.69
N LEU A 113 -12.98 15.50 -7.47
CA LEU A 113 -14.17 15.92 -8.19
C LEU A 113 -14.64 14.91 -9.25
N PRO A 114 -13.77 14.39 -10.15
CA PRO A 114 -14.17 13.32 -11.08
C PRO A 114 -14.62 12.05 -10.36
N LEU A 115 -13.96 11.68 -9.26
CA LEU A 115 -14.37 10.51 -8.46
C LEU A 115 -15.75 10.72 -7.83
N LEU A 116 -16.01 11.90 -7.30
CA LEU A 116 -17.33 12.23 -6.73
C LEU A 116 -18.43 12.11 -7.81
N LEU A 117 -18.20 12.69 -9.00
CA LEU A 117 -19.14 12.61 -10.12
C LEU A 117 -19.34 11.16 -10.60
N ALA A 118 -18.27 10.35 -10.65
CA ALA A 118 -18.34 8.95 -11.05
C ALA A 118 -18.95 8.05 -9.96
N SER A 119 -18.74 8.38 -8.68
CA SER A 119 -19.23 7.55 -7.57
C SER A 119 -20.75 7.58 -7.41
N VAL A 120 -21.42 8.64 -7.85
CA VAL A 120 -22.90 8.72 -7.81
C VAL A 120 -23.56 7.65 -8.70
N PRO A 121 -23.31 7.60 -10.03
CA PRO A 121 -23.89 6.56 -10.87
C PRO A 121 -23.39 5.16 -10.48
N LEU A 122 -22.12 5.04 -10.04
CA LEU A 122 -21.57 3.78 -9.57
C LEU A 122 -22.33 3.25 -8.33
N ALA A 123 -22.63 4.10 -7.37
CA ALA A 123 -23.41 3.72 -6.18
C ALA A 123 -24.86 3.37 -6.52
N LEU A 124 -25.48 4.04 -7.49
CA LEU A 124 -26.83 3.69 -7.96
C LEU A 124 -26.86 2.34 -8.66
N TRP A 125 -25.79 2.00 -9.38
CA TRP A 125 -25.66 0.73 -10.10
C TRP A 125 -25.28 -0.44 -9.19
N LEU A 126 -24.24 -0.26 -8.32
CA LEU A 126 -23.74 -1.33 -7.45
C LEU A 126 -24.58 -1.58 -6.18
N LEU A 127 -25.42 -0.62 -5.79
CA LEU A 127 -26.14 -0.68 -4.52
C LEU A 127 -27.67 -0.61 -4.71
N PRO A 128 -28.26 -1.41 -5.64
CA PRO A 128 -29.71 -1.41 -5.81
C PRO A 128 -30.41 -1.88 -4.53
N GLY A 129 -31.55 -1.26 -4.20
CA GLY A 129 -32.37 -1.65 -3.05
C GLY A 129 -31.81 -1.23 -1.67
N THR A 130 -30.67 -0.52 -1.61
CA THR A 130 -30.13 0.00 -0.35
C THR A 130 -30.70 1.37 0.02
N SER A 131 -30.55 1.78 1.30
CA SER A 131 -31.03 3.09 1.75
C SER A 131 -30.28 4.23 1.08
N PRO A 132 -30.91 5.41 0.84
CA PRO A 132 -30.21 6.59 0.35
C PRO A 132 -29.07 7.05 1.28
N ALA A 133 -29.26 6.90 2.60
CA ALA A 133 -28.23 7.23 3.60
C ALA A 133 -26.99 6.33 3.43
N TYR A 134 -27.17 5.04 3.27
CA TYR A 134 -26.07 4.10 3.01
C TYR A 134 -25.32 4.45 1.73
N ARG A 135 -26.02 4.72 0.61
CA ARG A 135 -25.38 5.13 -0.65
C ARG A 135 -24.56 6.41 -0.48
N ALA A 136 -25.13 7.43 0.18
CA ALA A 136 -24.42 8.68 0.45
C ALA A 136 -23.14 8.44 1.29
N LEU A 137 -23.23 7.60 2.33
CA LEU A 137 -22.07 7.25 3.14
C LEU A 137 -21.00 6.49 2.34
N MET A 138 -21.38 5.61 1.42
CA MET A 138 -20.45 4.92 0.53
C MET A 138 -19.74 5.91 -0.41
N ILE A 139 -20.47 6.85 -1.03
CA ILE A 139 -19.90 7.90 -1.89
C ILE A 139 -18.92 8.77 -1.10
N VAL A 140 -19.33 9.26 0.07
CA VAL A 140 -18.47 10.08 0.93
C VAL A 140 -17.22 9.32 1.35
N SER A 141 -17.37 8.09 1.84
CA SER A 141 -16.25 7.26 2.30
C SER A 141 -15.25 6.94 1.18
N LEU A 142 -15.72 6.69 -0.05
CA LEU A 142 -14.86 6.46 -1.21
C LEU A 142 -13.97 7.69 -1.50
N ASN A 143 -14.56 8.88 -1.46
CA ASN A 143 -13.83 10.14 -1.70
C ASN A 143 -12.88 10.49 -0.55
N LEU A 144 -13.26 10.22 0.69
CA LEU A 144 -12.37 10.39 1.84
C LEU A 144 -11.17 9.44 1.75
N LEU A 145 -11.39 8.16 1.44
CA LEU A 145 -10.29 7.20 1.27
C LEU A 145 -9.35 7.59 0.13
N ASN A 146 -9.87 8.03 -1.03
CA ASN A 146 -9.02 8.57 -2.10
C ASN A 146 -8.08 9.66 -1.59
N THR A 147 -8.61 10.60 -0.81
CA THR A 147 -7.84 11.68 -0.20
C THR A 147 -6.82 11.17 0.81
N VAL A 148 -7.21 10.22 1.68
CA VAL A 148 -6.32 9.58 2.67
C VAL A 148 -5.12 8.93 1.98
N TRP A 149 -5.33 8.20 0.88
CA TRP A 149 -4.23 7.52 0.19
C TRP A 149 -3.23 8.49 -0.42
N VAL A 150 -3.68 9.57 -1.05
CA VAL A 150 -2.79 10.60 -1.59
C VAL A 150 -1.96 11.25 -0.48
N LEU A 151 -2.59 11.62 0.63
CA LEU A 151 -1.90 12.21 1.78
C LEU A 151 -0.93 11.23 2.46
N THR A 152 -1.31 9.96 2.56
CA THR A 152 -0.48 8.91 3.18
C THR A 152 0.82 8.69 2.41
N VAL A 153 0.73 8.56 1.08
CA VAL A 153 1.93 8.35 0.25
C VAL A 153 2.79 9.62 0.23
N LEU A 154 2.18 10.81 0.20
CA LEU A 154 2.91 12.07 0.33
C LEU A 154 3.69 12.16 1.65
N LEU A 155 3.02 11.98 2.80
CA LEU A 155 3.68 12.05 4.11
C LEU A 155 4.74 10.96 4.28
N SER A 156 4.53 9.78 3.71
CA SER A 156 5.54 8.72 3.65
C SER A 156 6.75 9.16 2.83
N GLY A 157 6.54 9.76 1.65
CA GLY A 157 7.59 10.34 0.81
C GLY A 157 8.35 11.48 1.49
N LEU A 158 7.66 12.28 2.31
CA LEU A 158 8.25 13.31 3.18
C LEU A 158 8.91 12.74 4.45
N LYS A 159 8.86 11.41 4.64
CA LYS A 159 9.42 10.68 5.79
C LYS A 159 8.79 11.05 7.15
N GLN A 160 7.54 11.51 7.13
CA GLN A 160 6.72 11.87 8.30
C GLN A 160 5.99 10.65 8.92
N TYR A 161 6.62 9.48 8.92
CA TYR A 161 6.00 8.20 9.28
C TYR A 161 5.45 8.14 10.71
N ARG A 162 6.14 8.78 11.68
CA ARG A 162 5.69 8.80 13.08
C ARG A 162 4.40 9.57 13.22
N SER A 163 4.33 10.76 12.61
CA SER A 163 3.12 11.59 12.62
C SER A 163 1.97 10.86 11.93
N LEU A 164 2.27 10.21 10.80
CA LEU A 164 1.30 9.41 10.07
C LEU A 164 0.75 8.26 10.93
N LEU A 165 1.61 7.50 11.61
CA LEU A 165 1.18 6.43 12.51
C LEU A 165 0.26 6.93 13.62
N VAL A 166 0.57 8.07 14.25
CA VAL A 166 -0.26 8.68 15.29
C VAL A 166 -1.62 9.08 14.71
N LEU A 167 -1.66 9.70 13.54
CA LEU A 167 -2.91 10.06 12.88
C LEU A 167 -3.77 8.85 12.55
N TYR A 168 -3.16 7.75 12.11
CA TYR A 168 -3.88 6.50 11.87
C TYR A 168 -4.42 5.87 13.15
N LEU A 169 -3.65 5.89 14.25
CA LEU A 169 -4.12 5.44 15.56
C LEU A 169 -5.32 6.27 16.04
N LEU A 170 -5.25 7.59 15.92
CA LEU A 170 -6.34 8.48 16.30
C LEU A 170 -7.57 8.32 15.38
N GLY A 171 -7.36 8.24 14.07
CA GLY A 171 -8.44 8.09 13.10
C GLY A 171 -9.16 6.76 13.23
N TYR A 172 -8.43 5.65 13.22
CA TYR A 172 -9.04 4.32 13.35
C TYR A 172 -9.54 4.02 14.77
N GLY A 173 -8.84 4.50 15.81
CA GLY A 173 -9.34 4.46 17.18
C GLY A 173 -10.65 5.23 17.34
N GLY A 174 -10.72 6.43 16.75
CA GLY A 174 -11.93 7.23 16.68
C GLY A 174 -13.05 6.55 15.87
N SER A 175 -12.71 5.91 14.73
CA SER A 175 -13.66 5.11 13.95
C SER A 175 -14.32 4.02 14.79
N VAL A 176 -13.52 3.28 15.56
CA VAL A 176 -14.02 2.19 16.42
C VAL A 176 -14.91 2.76 17.52
N ALA A 177 -14.45 3.78 18.23
CA ALA A 177 -15.18 4.36 19.35
C ALA A 177 -16.52 4.98 18.90
N LEU A 178 -16.48 5.84 17.87
CA LEU A 178 -17.67 6.52 17.37
C LEU A 178 -18.62 5.55 16.66
N GLY A 179 -18.09 4.67 15.81
CA GLY A 179 -18.91 3.68 15.09
C GLY A 179 -19.67 2.77 16.05
N PHE A 180 -18.99 2.25 17.07
CA PHE A 180 -19.63 1.44 18.09
C PHE A 180 -20.68 2.22 18.90
N ALA A 181 -20.37 3.45 19.31
CA ALA A 181 -21.33 4.30 20.04
C ALA A 181 -22.59 4.59 19.22
N LEU A 182 -22.45 4.92 17.93
CA LEU A 182 -23.58 5.18 17.03
C LEU A 182 -24.38 3.91 16.73
N ALA A 183 -23.72 2.77 16.56
CA ALA A 183 -24.39 1.49 16.39
C ALA A 183 -25.25 1.13 17.64
N LYS A 184 -24.70 1.35 18.84
CA LYS A 184 -25.41 1.16 20.11
C LYS A 184 -26.56 2.14 20.30
N ALA A 185 -26.46 3.35 19.73
CA ALA A 185 -27.53 4.35 19.73
C ALA A 185 -28.68 4.02 18.72
N GLY A 186 -28.61 2.88 18.02
CA GLY A 186 -29.69 2.40 17.14
C GLY A 186 -29.46 2.69 15.65
N LEU A 187 -28.35 3.33 15.25
CA LEU A 187 -28.04 3.55 13.83
C LEU A 187 -27.51 2.28 13.13
N GLY A 188 -27.23 1.20 13.84
CA GLY A 188 -26.82 -0.07 13.26
C GLY A 188 -25.61 0.03 12.34
N MET A 189 -25.72 -0.56 11.15
CA MET A 189 -24.65 -0.55 10.15
C MET A 189 -24.27 0.87 9.66
N GLU A 190 -25.26 1.74 9.49
CA GLU A 190 -25.01 3.11 9.04
C GLU A 190 -24.19 3.88 10.09
N GLY A 191 -24.41 3.62 11.38
CA GLY A 191 -23.59 4.14 12.47
C GLY A 191 -22.13 3.69 12.39
N LEU A 192 -21.86 2.44 12.00
CA LEU A 192 -20.52 1.93 11.78
C LEU A 192 -19.81 2.67 10.62
N LEU A 193 -20.54 2.90 9.51
CA LEU A 193 -20.02 3.64 8.36
C LEU A 193 -19.75 5.12 8.66
N VAL A 194 -20.64 5.77 9.44
CA VAL A 194 -20.39 7.16 9.92
C VAL A 194 -19.12 7.22 10.76
N GLY A 195 -18.96 6.29 11.71
CA GLY A 195 -17.74 6.19 12.50
C GLY A 195 -16.49 5.99 11.64
N PHE A 196 -16.58 5.12 10.63
CA PHE A 196 -15.50 4.90 9.68
C PHE A 196 -15.15 6.17 8.90
N ALA A 197 -16.14 6.85 8.32
CA ALA A 197 -15.96 8.11 7.59
C ALA A 197 -15.37 9.22 8.48
N ALA A 198 -15.85 9.35 9.71
CA ALA A 198 -15.33 10.33 10.66
C ALA A 198 -13.83 10.09 10.98
N GLY A 199 -13.43 8.83 11.16
CA GLY A 199 -12.02 8.49 11.34
C GLY A 199 -11.14 8.84 10.14
N GLN A 200 -11.64 8.61 8.91
CA GLN A 200 -10.92 9.05 7.71
C GLN A 200 -10.79 10.59 7.67
N ALA A 201 -11.84 11.32 8.05
CA ALA A 201 -11.79 12.78 8.15
C ALA A 201 -10.74 13.26 9.17
N VAL A 202 -10.58 12.58 10.32
CA VAL A 202 -9.52 12.90 11.30
C VAL A 202 -8.13 12.71 10.67
N ILE A 203 -7.90 11.61 9.94
CA ILE A 203 -6.62 11.38 9.25
C ILE A 203 -6.35 12.48 8.22
N ILE A 204 -7.35 12.87 7.42
CA ILE A 204 -7.23 13.92 6.41
C ILE A 204 -6.89 15.26 7.04
N LEU A 205 -7.68 15.70 8.02
CA LEU A 205 -7.52 17.01 8.65
C LEU A 205 -6.15 17.10 9.37
N GLY A 206 -5.77 16.06 10.09
CA GLY A 206 -4.46 16.00 10.72
C GLY A 206 -3.30 15.99 9.72
N SER A 207 -3.43 15.25 8.62
CA SER A 207 -2.42 15.23 7.55
C SER A 207 -2.28 16.58 6.84
N LEU A 208 -3.41 17.23 6.52
CA LEU A 208 -3.40 18.56 5.92
C LEU A 208 -2.80 19.60 6.88
N ALA A 209 -3.11 19.52 8.17
CA ALA A 209 -2.53 20.41 9.18
C ALA A 209 -1.00 20.26 9.28
N LEU A 210 -0.49 19.01 9.19
CA LEU A 210 0.96 18.74 9.15
C LEU A 210 1.62 19.36 7.92
N VAL A 211 1.03 19.14 6.73
CA VAL A 211 1.55 19.70 5.47
C VAL A 211 1.50 21.23 5.48
N TRP A 212 0.38 21.82 5.97
CA TRP A 212 0.23 23.27 6.09
C TRP A 212 1.29 23.88 7.01
N ARG A 213 1.55 23.26 8.14
CA ARG A 213 2.55 23.75 9.10
C ARG A 213 3.97 23.70 8.54
N GLU A 214 4.29 22.67 7.76
CA GLU A 214 5.64 22.46 7.23
C GLU A 214 5.89 23.22 5.93
N TYR A 215 4.83 23.41 5.12
CA TYR A 215 4.88 24.02 3.78
C TYR A 215 3.79 25.09 3.66
N PRO A 216 3.96 26.26 4.31
CA PRO A 216 2.97 27.34 4.23
C PRO A 216 2.77 27.79 2.78
N PRO A 217 1.51 27.96 2.31
CA PRO A 217 1.23 28.25 0.91
C PRO A 217 1.44 29.73 0.57
N GLY A 218 2.02 29.99 -0.60
CA GLY A 218 1.97 31.32 -1.23
C GLY A 218 0.65 31.60 -1.96
N ARG A 219 -0.04 30.53 -2.40
CA ARG A 219 -1.34 30.55 -3.08
C ARG A 219 -2.20 29.41 -2.56
N LEU A 220 -3.54 29.48 -2.76
CA LEU A 220 -4.42 28.42 -2.25
C LEU A 220 -4.37 27.15 -3.10
N VAL A 221 -4.52 27.28 -4.42
CA VAL A 221 -4.60 26.13 -5.34
C VAL A 221 -3.74 26.40 -6.57
N GLU A 222 -2.97 25.39 -6.97
CA GLU A 222 -2.20 25.37 -8.22
C GLU A 222 -2.29 24.00 -8.89
N PHE A 223 -2.10 23.97 -10.22
CA PHE A 223 -2.08 22.75 -11.05
C PHE A 223 -0.76 22.64 -11.81
N ASP A 224 0.34 23.05 -11.20
CA ASP A 224 1.67 23.07 -11.80
C ASP A 224 2.18 21.64 -12.13
N PHE A 225 1.70 20.65 -11.38
CA PHE A 225 1.96 19.23 -11.62
C PHE A 225 1.41 18.70 -12.96
N LEU A 226 0.52 19.42 -13.65
CA LEU A 226 0.00 19.07 -14.97
C LEU A 226 0.81 19.67 -16.13
N ARG A 227 1.76 20.56 -15.85
CA ARG A 227 2.54 21.24 -16.90
C ARG A 227 3.47 20.29 -17.65
N PRO A 228 3.52 20.35 -18.99
CA PRO A 228 4.49 19.58 -19.78
C PRO A 228 5.92 19.77 -19.28
N GLY A 229 6.72 18.71 -19.23
CA GLY A 229 8.09 18.73 -18.72
C GLY A 229 8.25 18.61 -17.20
N ARG A 230 7.16 18.73 -16.44
CA ARG A 230 7.14 18.52 -14.98
C ARG A 230 6.38 17.26 -14.56
N VAL A 231 5.74 16.60 -15.54
CA VAL A 231 4.85 15.45 -15.31
C VAL A 231 5.55 14.18 -15.70
N HIS A 232 5.68 13.27 -14.76
CA HIS A 232 6.14 11.91 -15.02
C HIS A 232 4.95 10.99 -15.32
N LEU A 233 4.34 11.13 -16.51
CA LEU A 233 3.09 10.45 -16.90
C LEU A 233 3.15 8.93 -16.77
N TRP A 234 4.32 8.31 -16.92
CA TRP A 234 4.48 6.86 -16.75
C TRP A 234 4.20 6.36 -15.32
N LEU A 235 4.18 7.24 -14.33
CA LEU A 235 3.80 6.87 -12.96
C LEU A 235 2.30 6.59 -12.81
N LEU A 236 1.45 7.17 -13.67
CA LEU A 236 0.01 6.88 -13.68
C LEU A 236 -0.28 5.40 -13.94
N PRO A 237 0.16 4.80 -15.08
CA PRO A 237 -0.05 3.39 -15.32
C PRO A 237 0.68 2.49 -14.32
N VAL A 238 1.86 2.88 -13.80
CA VAL A 238 2.54 2.10 -12.77
C VAL A 238 1.66 1.91 -11.54
N GLY A 239 1.17 2.99 -10.97
CA GLY A 239 0.37 2.92 -9.74
C GLY A 239 -1.00 2.29 -9.95
N LEU A 240 -1.65 2.58 -11.10
CA LEU A 240 -2.93 1.95 -11.46
C LEU A 240 -2.77 0.43 -11.62
N PHE A 241 -1.82 -0.03 -12.44
CA PHE A 241 -1.64 -1.45 -12.72
C PHE A 241 -1.12 -2.22 -11.50
N PHE A 242 -0.26 -1.60 -10.69
CA PHE A 242 0.20 -2.22 -9.44
C PHE A 242 -0.97 -2.45 -8.47
N ASN A 243 -1.76 -1.42 -8.19
CA ASN A 243 -2.90 -1.56 -7.27
C ASN A 243 -3.98 -2.49 -7.84
N ALA A 244 -4.31 -2.37 -9.12
CA ALA A 244 -5.23 -3.29 -9.77
C ALA A 244 -4.69 -4.74 -9.74
N GLY A 245 -3.37 -4.93 -9.93
CA GLY A 245 -2.71 -6.23 -9.83
C GLY A 245 -2.75 -6.83 -8.43
N VAL A 246 -2.70 -6.02 -7.38
CA VAL A 246 -2.85 -6.46 -5.98
C VAL A 246 -4.28 -6.91 -5.67
N TRP A 247 -5.29 -6.33 -6.34
CA TRP A 247 -6.69 -6.62 -6.07
C TRP A 247 -7.34 -7.59 -7.08
N ALA A 248 -6.68 -7.90 -8.19
CA ALA A 248 -7.23 -8.68 -9.29
C ALA A 248 -7.76 -10.07 -8.87
N ASP A 249 -6.98 -10.82 -8.11
CA ASP A 249 -7.36 -12.13 -7.57
C ASP A 249 -8.62 -12.03 -6.69
N LYS A 250 -8.71 -11.03 -5.80
CA LYS A 250 -9.85 -10.83 -4.91
C LYS A 250 -11.13 -10.55 -5.70
N PHE A 251 -11.07 -9.66 -6.69
CA PHE A 251 -12.20 -9.38 -7.58
C PHE A 251 -12.66 -10.63 -8.35
N LEU A 252 -11.72 -11.43 -8.85
CA LEU A 252 -12.06 -12.68 -9.53
C LEU A 252 -12.74 -13.69 -8.60
N PHE A 253 -12.28 -13.81 -7.36
CA PHE A 253 -12.94 -14.66 -6.36
C PHE A 253 -14.30 -14.11 -5.93
N TRP A 254 -14.48 -12.79 -5.81
CA TRP A 254 -15.75 -12.17 -5.46
C TRP A 254 -16.81 -12.36 -6.54
N LEU A 255 -16.41 -12.22 -7.82
CA LEU A 255 -17.31 -12.32 -8.96
C LEU A 255 -17.40 -13.74 -9.54
N GLY A 256 -16.56 -14.66 -9.08
CA GLY A 256 -16.49 -16.04 -9.56
C GLY A 256 -17.73 -16.86 -9.16
N ALA A 257 -18.25 -17.63 -10.12
CA ALA A 257 -19.35 -18.55 -9.85
C ALA A 257 -18.91 -19.65 -8.85
N GLY A 258 -19.58 -19.73 -7.71
CA GLY A 258 -19.28 -20.71 -6.65
C GLY A 258 -18.24 -20.28 -5.61
N THR A 259 -17.54 -19.17 -5.80
CA THR A 259 -16.60 -18.61 -4.81
C THR A 259 -17.07 -17.28 -4.22
N GLY A 260 -17.80 -16.49 -4.99
CA GLY A 260 -18.36 -15.21 -4.58
C GLY A 260 -19.79 -15.37 -4.05
N GLN A 261 -20.11 -14.60 -3.02
CA GLN A 261 -21.45 -14.51 -2.44
C GLN A 261 -21.87 -13.04 -2.47
N ARG A 262 -23.09 -12.78 -2.95
CA ARG A 262 -23.69 -11.45 -2.89
C ARG A 262 -24.02 -11.11 -1.45
N VAL A 263 -23.55 -9.97 -0.97
CA VAL A 263 -23.68 -9.55 0.43
C VAL A 263 -24.66 -8.39 0.54
N ILE A 264 -24.38 -7.25 -0.08
CA ILE A 264 -25.27 -6.08 -0.05
C ILE A 264 -25.26 -5.37 -1.41
N GLY A 265 -26.44 -5.06 -1.94
CA GLY A 265 -26.56 -4.59 -3.31
C GLY A 265 -25.97 -5.62 -4.27
N ASP A 266 -25.04 -5.22 -5.14
CA ASP A 266 -24.23 -6.09 -6.00
C ASP A 266 -22.78 -6.21 -5.51
N LEU A 267 -22.53 -5.87 -4.24
CA LEU A 267 -21.21 -6.12 -3.63
C LEU A 267 -21.12 -7.59 -3.21
N HIS A 268 -20.03 -8.22 -3.62
CA HIS A 268 -19.74 -9.62 -3.33
C HIS A 268 -18.55 -9.74 -2.39
N ALA A 269 -18.49 -10.85 -1.66
CA ALA A 269 -17.35 -11.26 -0.86
C ALA A 269 -17.09 -12.75 -1.08
N SER A 270 -15.88 -13.22 -0.79
CA SER A 270 -15.52 -14.62 -0.87
C SER A 270 -15.09 -15.12 0.51
N THR A 271 -15.99 -15.79 1.22
CA THR A 271 -15.65 -16.35 2.54
C THR A 271 -14.49 -17.35 2.48
N ILE A 272 -14.32 -18.02 1.34
CA ILE A 272 -13.27 -19.00 1.13
C ILE A 272 -11.90 -18.31 0.97
N TYR A 273 -11.84 -17.16 0.27
CA TYR A 273 -10.59 -16.51 -0.13
C TYR A 273 -10.23 -15.32 0.77
N ASP A 274 -11.20 -14.51 1.19
CA ASP A 274 -10.93 -13.25 1.89
C ASP A 274 -10.22 -13.46 3.23
N THR A 275 -10.65 -14.42 4.03
CA THR A 275 -10.02 -14.68 5.34
C THR A 275 -8.56 -15.12 5.21
N PRO A 276 -8.20 -16.16 4.40
CA PRO A 276 -6.81 -16.56 4.22
C PRO A 276 -5.92 -15.46 3.68
N ILE A 277 -6.34 -14.77 2.61
CA ILE A 277 -5.49 -13.76 1.97
C ILE A 277 -5.26 -12.54 2.88
N PHE A 278 -6.27 -12.08 3.63
CA PHE A 278 -6.07 -10.98 4.58
C PHE A 278 -5.17 -11.38 5.76
N LEU A 279 -5.26 -12.61 6.24
CA LEU A 279 -4.33 -13.13 7.25
C LEU A 279 -2.91 -13.27 6.68
N ALA A 280 -2.76 -13.68 5.42
CA ALA A 280 -1.47 -13.76 4.75
C ALA A 280 -0.75 -12.40 4.69
N TYR A 281 -1.48 -11.30 4.53
CA TYR A 281 -0.86 -9.96 4.56
C TYR A 281 -0.18 -9.64 5.90
N PHE A 282 -0.58 -10.21 7.04
CA PHE A 282 0.15 -10.01 8.30
C PHE A 282 1.57 -10.60 8.27
N THR A 283 1.82 -11.59 7.41
CA THR A 283 3.17 -12.15 7.23
C THR A 283 4.14 -11.18 6.55
N LEU A 284 3.63 -10.07 5.95
CA LEU A 284 4.47 -8.99 5.41
C LEU A 284 5.17 -8.17 6.48
N ILE A 285 4.66 -8.11 7.70
CA ILE A 285 5.17 -7.18 8.73
C ILE A 285 6.68 -7.30 8.93
N PRO A 286 7.27 -8.50 9.14
CA PRO A 286 8.71 -8.64 9.28
C PRO A 286 9.49 -8.24 8.02
N GLY A 287 8.96 -8.61 6.85
CA GLY A 287 9.57 -8.24 5.56
C GLY A 287 9.54 -6.73 5.29
N MET A 288 8.44 -6.05 5.64
CA MET A 288 8.35 -4.59 5.53
C MET A 288 9.36 -3.87 6.42
N ALA A 289 9.66 -4.42 7.61
CA ALA A 289 10.72 -3.89 8.46
C ALA A 289 12.08 -3.94 7.77
N VAL A 290 12.41 -5.09 7.18
CA VAL A 290 13.66 -5.27 6.42
C VAL A 290 13.67 -4.40 5.18
N PHE A 291 12.57 -4.35 4.43
CA PHE A 291 12.41 -3.49 3.26
C PHE A 291 12.73 -2.02 3.60
N LEU A 292 12.12 -1.48 4.66
CA LEU A 292 12.32 -0.09 5.06
C LEU A 292 13.79 0.19 5.41
N LEU A 293 14.44 -0.71 6.17
CA LEU A 293 15.83 -0.55 6.55
C LEU A 293 16.78 -0.69 5.35
N ARG A 294 16.59 -1.72 4.53
CA ARG A 294 17.50 -2.03 3.42
C ARG A 294 17.28 -1.14 2.21
N MET A 295 16.03 -0.87 1.82
CA MET A 295 15.73 -0.08 0.61
C MET A 295 15.68 1.42 0.92
N GLU A 296 14.99 1.86 1.95
CA GLU A 296 14.80 3.28 2.23
C GLU A 296 15.94 3.91 3.05
N VAL A 297 16.80 3.11 3.68
CA VAL A 297 17.94 3.62 4.45
C VAL A 297 19.28 3.29 3.79
N ASP A 298 19.58 2.00 3.58
CA ASP A 298 20.91 1.59 3.14
C ASP A 298 21.12 1.83 1.64
N PHE A 299 20.15 1.38 0.80
CA PHE A 299 20.23 1.59 -0.66
C PHE A 299 20.18 3.08 -1.01
N VAL A 300 19.28 3.87 -0.44
CA VAL A 300 19.19 5.32 -0.69
C VAL A 300 20.51 6.02 -0.37
N ARG A 301 21.19 5.62 0.71
CA ARG A 301 22.49 6.18 1.06
C ARG A 301 23.56 5.86 0.02
N ALA A 302 23.58 4.61 -0.47
CA ALA A 302 24.54 4.20 -1.49
C ALA A 302 24.26 4.94 -2.82
N TYR A 303 22.98 5.07 -3.18
CA TYR A 303 22.49 5.86 -4.31
C TYR A 303 22.94 7.33 -4.21
N ASP A 304 22.68 8.00 -3.09
CA ASP A 304 23.08 9.41 -2.89
C ASP A 304 24.60 9.61 -3.03
N ARG A 305 25.41 8.68 -2.52
CA ARG A 305 26.87 8.75 -2.65
C ARG A 305 27.33 8.63 -4.10
N TYR A 306 26.76 7.69 -4.85
CA TYR A 306 27.06 7.51 -6.26
C TYR A 306 26.71 8.75 -7.07
N TYR A 307 25.47 9.23 -7.00
CA TYR A 307 25.04 10.40 -7.77
C TYR A 307 25.67 11.71 -7.33
N ARG A 308 26.08 11.82 -6.06
CA ARG A 308 26.88 12.96 -5.60
C ARG A 308 28.26 12.94 -6.25
N ALA A 309 28.96 11.82 -6.25
CA ALA A 309 30.26 11.69 -6.89
C ALA A 309 30.19 11.99 -8.40
N VAL A 310 29.11 11.57 -9.08
CA VAL A 310 28.87 11.90 -10.50
C VAL A 310 28.70 13.41 -10.70
N ARG A 311 27.86 14.07 -9.90
CA ARG A 311 27.58 15.52 -10.03
C ARG A 311 28.74 16.41 -9.65
N GLU A 312 29.59 16.01 -8.72
CA GLU A 312 30.73 16.75 -8.25
C GLU A 312 31.99 16.48 -9.09
N GLY A 313 31.89 15.71 -10.18
CA GLY A 313 33.01 15.41 -11.06
C GLY A 313 34.10 14.54 -10.40
N GLY A 314 33.70 13.63 -9.53
CA GLY A 314 34.62 12.75 -8.81
C GLY A 314 35.47 11.86 -9.73
N ALA A 315 36.58 11.36 -9.23
CA ALA A 315 37.46 10.46 -9.98
C ALA A 315 36.69 9.19 -10.44
N LEU A 316 36.98 8.72 -11.66
CA LEU A 316 36.30 7.56 -12.25
C LEU A 316 36.39 6.30 -11.36
N THR A 317 37.52 6.11 -10.68
CA THR A 317 37.73 5.02 -9.72
C THR A 317 36.73 5.12 -8.54
N ALA A 318 36.51 6.31 -7.97
CA ALA A 318 35.57 6.55 -6.89
C ALA A 318 34.13 6.31 -7.36
N ILE A 319 33.74 6.79 -8.54
CA ILE A 319 32.43 6.58 -9.14
C ILE A 319 32.17 5.09 -9.33
N ARG A 320 33.11 4.30 -9.84
CA ARG A 320 33.02 2.85 -10.00
C ARG A 320 32.84 2.16 -8.64
N THR A 321 33.64 2.51 -7.64
CA THR A 321 33.51 1.94 -6.28
C THR A 321 32.15 2.25 -5.65
N PHE A 322 31.61 3.46 -5.79
CA PHE A 322 30.29 3.81 -5.26
C PHE A 322 29.17 3.11 -6.01
N ARG A 323 29.30 2.94 -7.34
CA ARG A 323 28.35 2.10 -8.11
C ARG A 323 28.34 0.67 -7.59
N GLU A 324 29.51 0.03 -7.47
CA GLU A 324 29.62 -1.36 -6.98
C GLU A 324 28.98 -1.52 -5.61
N ARG A 325 29.27 -0.60 -4.68
CA ARG A 325 28.62 -0.60 -3.35
C ARG A 325 27.10 -0.47 -3.44
N MET A 326 26.60 0.37 -4.34
CA MET A 326 25.17 0.54 -4.51
C MET A 326 24.51 -0.75 -5.05
N VAL A 327 25.12 -1.40 -6.04
CA VAL A 327 24.66 -2.68 -6.60
C VAL A 327 24.65 -3.79 -5.52
N VAL A 328 25.76 -3.91 -4.78
CA VAL A 328 25.86 -4.89 -3.68
C VAL A 328 24.78 -4.63 -2.63
N THR A 329 24.60 -3.36 -2.20
CA THR A 329 23.59 -3.01 -1.20
C THR A 329 22.16 -3.32 -1.68
N ALA A 330 21.85 -3.11 -2.97
CA ALA A 330 20.55 -3.46 -3.54
C ALA A 330 20.32 -5.00 -3.51
N ARG A 331 21.33 -5.78 -3.94
CA ARG A 331 21.25 -7.25 -3.94
C ARG A 331 21.15 -7.82 -2.53
N GLU A 332 21.96 -7.35 -1.59
CA GLU A 332 21.89 -7.74 -0.18
C GLU A 332 20.51 -7.43 0.44
N GLY A 333 19.95 -6.24 0.12
CA GLY A 333 18.63 -5.85 0.61
C GLY A 333 17.54 -6.80 0.12
N ILE A 334 17.53 -7.16 -1.16
CA ILE A 334 16.58 -8.15 -1.71
C ILE A 334 16.79 -9.53 -1.06
N TYR A 335 18.05 -9.95 -0.90
CA TYR A 335 18.37 -11.22 -0.27
C TYR A 335 17.91 -11.30 1.20
N ASP A 336 18.07 -10.22 1.94
CA ASP A 336 17.59 -10.15 3.33
C ASP A 336 16.06 -10.17 3.43
N ILE A 337 15.35 -9.58 2.47
CA ILE A 337 13.88 -9.68 2.37
C ILE A 337 13.49 -11.15 2.11
N ILE A 338 14.16 -11.85 1.20
CA ILE A 338 13.90 -13.27 0.92
C ILE A 338 14.11 -14.12 2.18
N LYS A 339 15.21 -13.89 2.91
CA LYS A 339 15.51 -14.65 4.15
C LYS A 339 14.44 -14.45 5.21
N ILE A 340 14.05 -13.20 5.49
CA ILE A 340 13.07 -12.93 6.54
C ILE A 340 11.68 -13.45 6.16
N GLN A 341 11.29 -13.32 4.89
CA GLN A 341 10.00 -13.86 4.43
C GLN A 341 10.01 -15.40 4.42
N GLY A 342 11.10 -16.03 4.00
CA GLY A 342 11.27 -17.48 4.11
C GLY A 342 11.19 -17.96 5.55
N PHE A 343 11.86 -17.28 6.50
CA PHE A 343 11.76 -17.58 7.92
C PHE A 343 10.33 -17.39 8.45
N THR A 344 9.66 -16.29 8.09
CA THR A 344 8.28 -16.04 8.49
C THR A 344 7.34 -17.12 7.99
N LEU A 345 7.53 -17.60 6.75
CA LEU A 345 6.76 -18.69 6.18
C LEU A 345 7.00 -20.01 6.92
N LEU A 346 8.25 -20.32 7.28
CA LEU A 346 8.58 -21.51 8.08
C LEU A 346 7.88 -21.46 9.45
N VAL A 347 7.89 -20.31 10.11
CA VAL A 347 7.17 -20.11 11.40
C VAL A 347 5.67 -20.29 11.20
N LEU A 348 5.10 -19.73 10.11
CA LEU A 348 3.68 -19.91 9.78
C LEU A 348 3.33 -21.39 9.53
N ILE A 349 4.16 -22.12 8.80
CA ILE A 349 3.93 -23.56 8.55
C ILE A 349 3.96 -24.35 9.86
N ALA A 350 4.88 -24.03 10.76
CA ALA A 350 5.02 -24.73 12.04
C ALA A 350 3.90 -24.40 13.04
N LEU A 351 3.49 -23.14 13.13
CA LEU A 351 2.58 -22.66 14.18
C LEU A 351 1.18 -22.30 13.64
N GLY A 352 0.99 -22.21 12.34
CA GLY A 352 -0.24 -21.71 11.71
C GLY A 352 -1.51 -22.43 12.14
N PRO A 353 -1.57 -23.77 12.11
CA PRO A 353 -2.77 -24.49 12.57
C PRO A 353 -3.14 -24.16 14.02
N SER A 354 -2.12 -24.09 14.90
CA SER A 354 -2.32 -23.74 16.32
C SER A 354 -2.77 -22.29 16.51
N LEU A 355 -2.23 -21.36 15.71
CA LEU A 355 -2.65 -19.96 15.72
C LEU A 355 -4.09 -19.79 15.24
N LEU A 356 -4.49 -20.45 14.14
CA LEU A 356 -5.86 -20.43 13.66
C LEU A 356 -6.83 -20.98 14.72
N ALA A 357 -6.48 -22.11 15.35
CA ALA A 357 -7.28 -22.71 16.42
C ALA A 357 -7.41 -21.76 17.63
N PHE A 358 -6.32 -21.10 18.03
CA PHE A 358 -6.33 -20.11 19.14
C PHE A 358 -7.28 -18.96 18.86
N PHE A 359 -7.31 -18.44 17.61
CA PHE A 359 -8.23 -17.38 17.20
C PHE A 359 -9.60 -17.88 16.79
N ARG A 360 -9.90 -19.18 16.98
CA ARG A 360 -11.17 -19.84 16.60
C ARG A 360 -11.48 -19.70 15.11
N ILE A 361 -10.46 -19.64 14.27
CA ILE A 361 -10.57 -19.64 12.81
C ILE A 361 -10.48 -21.10 12.34
N PRO A 362 -11.36 -21.56 11.43
CA PRO A 362 -11.29 -22.94 10.93
C PRO A 362 -9.92 -23.27 10.34
N THR A 363 -9.33 -24.37 10.78
CA THR A 363 -8.02 -24.84 10.29
C THR A 363 -8.04 -25.25 8.82
N LEU A 364 -9.24 -25.44 8.24
CA LEU A 364 -9.44 -25.66 6.81
C LEU A 364 -8.84 -24.53 5.94
N TYR A 365 -8.74 -23.31 6.46
CA TYR A 365 -8.11 -22.17 5.76
C TYR A 365 -6.59 -22.23 5.70
N PHE A 366 -5.95 -23.12 6.48
CA PHE A 366 -4.49 -23.15 6.61
C PHE A 366 -3.75 -23.42 5.29
N PRO A 367 -4.14 -24.39 4.43
CA PRO A 367 -3.45 -24.61 3.17
C PRO A 367 -3.44 -23.39 2.28
N LEU A 368 -4.59 -22.70 2.15
CA LEU A 368 -4.71 -21.50 1.34
C LEU A 368 -3.94 -20.32 1.96
N LEU A 369 -3.99 -20.17 3.29
CA LEU A 369 -3.19 -19.17 4.01
C LEU A 369 -1.69 -19.37 3.77
N ALA A 370 -1.19 -20.60 3.79
CA ALA A 370 0.21 -20.89 3.54
C ALA A 370 0.62 -20.55 2.09
N ILE A 371 -0.21 -20.93 1.12
CA ILE A 371 0.00 -20.61 -0.30
C ILE A 371 -0.01 -19.08 -0.51
N ASP A 372 -1.04 -18.40 -0.03
CA ASP A 372 -1.18 -16.96 -0.18
C ASP A 372 -0.02 -16.20 0.49
N SER A 373 0.52 -16.70 1.61
CA SER A 373 1.68 -16.11 2.28
C SER A 373 2.95 -16.17 1.44
N VAL A 374 3.12 -17.19 0.60
CA VAL A 374 4.18 -17.24 -0.41
C VAL A 374 3.98 -16.12 -1.44
N GLY A 375 2.76 -15.99 -1.97
CA GLY A 375 2.42 -14.96 -2.95
C GLY A 375 2.64 -13.54 -2.41
N VAL A 376 2.22 -13.31 -1.18
CA VAL A 376 2.40 -12.04 -0.46
C VAL A 376 3.89 -11.73 -0.25
N GLY A 377 4.71 -12.72 0.10
CA GLY A 377 6.17 -12.55 0.18
C GLY A 377 6.82 -12.20 -1.16
N LEU A 378 6.39 -12.83 -2.25
CA LEU A 378 6.82 -12.49 -3.61
C LEU A 378 6.38 -11.08 -4.03
N GLN A 379 5.16 -10.67 -3.67
CA GLN A 379 4.67 -9.31 -3.90
C GLN A 379 5.58 -8.25 -3.25
N LEU A 380 6.12 -8.52 -2.06
CA LEU A 380 7.09 -7.62 -1.42
C LEU A 380 8.38 -7.50 -2.23
N LEU A 381 8.85 -8.58 -2.86
CA LEU A 381 10.01 -8.53 -3.75
C LEU A 381 9.72 -7.71 -5.01
N VAL A 382 8.51 -7.83 -5.58
CA VAL A 382 8.08 -6.97 -6.70
C VAL A 382 8.14 -5.50 -6.28
N MET A 383 7.61 -5.17 -5.10
CA MET A 383 7.65 -3.80 -4.57
C MET A 383 9.08 -3.30 -4.36
N ALA A 384 9.98 -4.15 -3.86
CA ALA A 384 11.39 -3.79 -3.67
C ALA A 384 12.11 -3.52 -5.01
N GLY A 385 11.87 -4.35 -6.02
CA GLY A 385 12.41 -4.14 -7.36
C GLY A 385 11.87 -2.86 -8.03
N LEU A 386 10.55 -2.62 -7.92
CA LEU A 386 9.93 -1.37 -8.41
C LEU A 386 10.50 -0.13 -7.71
N ASN A 387 10.76 -0.20 -6.41
CA ASN A 387 11.39 0.89 -5.67
C ASN A 387 12.77 1.24 -6.24
N ILE A 388 13.62 0.23 -6.54
CA ILE A 388 14.91 0.46 -7.19
C ILE A 388 14.73 1.08 -8.58
N LEU A 389 13.78 0.59 -9.38
CA LEU A 389 13.51 1.15 -10.72
C LEU A 389 13.05 2.61 -10.65
N PHE A 390 12.31 3.02 -9.62
CA PHE A 390 11.93 4.42 -9.38
C PHE A 390 13.14 5.30 -9.08
N TYR A 391 14.08 4.84 -8.24
CA TYR A 391 15.32 5.56 -7.99
C TYR A 391 16.19 5.70 -9.24
N LEU A 392 16.18 4.68 -10.11
CA LEU A 392 16.93 4.70 -11.37
C LEU A 392 16.18 5.42 -12.52
N ASP A 393 15.02 6.02 -12.24
CA ASP A 393 14.14 6.70 -13.21
C ASP A 393 13.72 5.84 -14.40
N ARG A 394 13.60 4.51 -14.18
CA ARG A 394 13.17 3.52 -15.19
C ARG A 394 11.66 3.33 -15.20
N LEU A 395 10.92 4.43 -15.36
CA LEU A 395 9.47 4.45 -15.19
C LEU A 395 8.71 3.59 -16.21
N ARG A 396 9.16 3.57 -17.48
CA ARG A 396 8.57 2.70 -18.53
C ARG A 396 8.72 1.21 -18.18
N THR A 397 9.88 0.82 -17.68
CA THR A 397 10.15 -0.55 -17.24
C THR A 397 9.28 -0.90 -16.02
N ALA A 398 9.15 0.01 -15.06
CA ALA A 398 8.27 -0.16 -13.91
C ALA A 398 6.80 -0.32 -14.34
N ALA A 399 6.34 0.44 -15.34
CA ALA A 399 4.99 0.30 -15.90
C ALA A 399 4.79 -1.08 -16.56
N ALA A 400 5.77 -1.57 -17.32
CA ALA A 400 5.71 -2.89 -17.92
C ALA A 400 5.66 -4.01 -16.88
N VAL A 401 6.45 -3.92 -15.80
CA VAL A 401 6.41 -4.87 -14.68
C VAL A 401 5.03 -4.87 -14.00
N SER A 402 4.48 -3.69 -13.70
CA SER A 402 3.17 -3.57 -13.06
C SER A 402 2.04 -4.08 -13.97
N ALA A 403 2.12 -3.81 -15.28
CA ALA A 403 1.18 -4.36 -16.26
C ALA A 403 1.26 -5.89 -16.36
N THR A 404 2.47 -6.46 -16.34
CA THR A 404 2.67 -7.91 -16.31
C THR A 404 2.09 -8.52 -15.03
N MET A 405 2.29 -7.87 -13.88
CA MET A 405 1.71 -8.30 -12.60
C MET A 405 0.18 -8.37 -12.67
N LEU A 406 -0.47 -7.33 -13.19
CA LEU A 406 -1.93 -7.32 -13.37
C LEU A 406 -2.38 -8.41 -14.34
N ALA A 407 -1.79 -8.47 -15.53
CA ALA A 407 -2.19 -9.43 -16.57
C ALA A 407 -1.98 -10.88 -16.13
N SER A 408 -0.83 -11.18 -15.53
CA SER A 408 -0.54 -12.53 -15.03
C SER A 408 -1.47 -12.93 -13.86
N ASN A 409 -1.80 -11.98 -12.95
CA ASN A 409 -2.74 -12.27 -11.87
C ASN A 409 -4.16 -12.54 -12.39
N LEU A 410 -4.64 -11.76 -13.35
CA LEU A 410 -5.92 -12.04 -13.99
C LEU A 410 -5.94 -13.43 -14.66
N VAL A 411 -4.94 -13.73 -15.48
CA VAL A 411 -4.88 -15.00 -16.26
C VAL A 411 -4.72 -16.21 -15.33
N PHE A 412 -3.77 -16.20 -14.43
CA PHE A 412 -3.49 -17.37 -13.59
C PHE A 412 -4.54 -17.58 -12.51
N THR A 413 -5.14 -16.52 -11.97
CA THR A 413 -6.22 -16.66 -10.99
C THR A 413 -7.49 -17.18 -11.67
N GLU A 414 -7.83 -16.70 -12.87
CA GLU A 414 -8.96 -17.23 -13.64
C GLU A 414 -8.75 -18.72 -13.99
N LEU A 415 -7.52 -19.09 -14.37
CA LEU A 415 -7.18 -20.50 -14.60
C LEU A 415 -7.31 -21.33 -13.30
N SER A 416 -6.83 -20.81 -12.18
CA SER A 416 -6.92 -21.44 -10.85
C SER A 416 -8.39 -21.68 -10.46
N LEU A 417 -9.27 -20.71 -10.70
CA LEU A 417 -10.70 -20.85 -10.45
C LEU A 417 -11.34 -21.97 -11.30
N LYS A 418 -10.97 -22.07 -12.59
CA LYS A 418 -11.46 -23.11 -13.50
C LYS A 418 -10.95 -24.51 -13.13
N LEU A 419 -9.76 -24.62 -12.58
CA LEU A 419 -9.18 -25.89 -12.11
C LEU A 419 -9.79 -26.38 -10.80
N GLY A 420 -10.50 -25.51 -10.06
CA GLY A 420 -11.25 -25.87 -8.87
C GLY A 420 -10.54 -25.62 -7.54
N PRO A 421 -11.19 -25.97 -6.41
CA PRO A 421 -10.79 -25.54 -5.07
C PRO A 421 -9.38 -25.91 -4.65
N PHE A 422 -8.86 -27.02 -5.16
CA PHE A 422 -7.51 -27.49 -4.83
C PHE A 422 -6.42 -26.54 -5.34
N PHE A 423 -6.73 -25.77 -6.38
CA PHE A 423 -5.80 -24.83 -7.01
C PHE A 423 -5.97 -23.38 -6.58
N TYR A 424 -6.89 -23.09 -5.65
CA TYR A 424 -7.10 -21.72 -5.16
C TYR A 424 -5.82 -21.18 -4.50
N GLY A 425 -5.51 -19.90 -4.74
CA GLY A 425 -4.29 -19.24 -4.29
C GLY A 425 -3.07 -19.43 -5.20
N TYR A 426 -2.96 -20.57 -5.91
CA TYR A 426 -1.82 -20.81 -6.81
C TYR A 426 -1.74 -19.81 -7.96
N GLY A 427 -2.89 -19.34 -8.48
CA GLY A 427 -2.92 -18.32 -9.51
C GLY A 427 -2.22 -17.03 -9.08
N PHE A 428 -2.53 -16.55 -7.88
CA PHE A 428 -1.87 -15.39 -7.28
C PHE A 428 -0.38 -15.62 -7.09
N VAL A 429 0.04 -16.75 -6.53
CA VAL A 429 1.45 -17.09 -6.33
C VAL A 429 2.23 -17.11 -7.63
N LEU A 430 1.70 -17.78 -8.68
CA LEU A 430 2.35 -17.85 -9.99
C LEU A 430 2.49 -16.47 -10.64
N ALA A 431 1.46 -15.63 -10.51
CA ALA A 431 1.51 -14.26 -10.99
C ALA A 431 2.59 -13.43 -10.29
N MET A 432 2.68 -13.55 -8.96
CA MET A 432 3.72 -12.89 -8.19
C MET A 432 5.12 -13.44 -8.48
N LEU A 433 5.24 -14.74 -8.74
CA LEU A 433 6.51 -15.36 -9.13
C LEU A 433 7.02 -14.83 -10.48
N VAL A 434 6.16 -14.83 -11.50
CA VAL A 434 6.49 -14.27 -12.84
C VAL A 434 6.91 -12.80 -12.71
N SER A 435 6.15 -12.03 -11.95
CA SER A 435 6.44 -10.60 -11.73
C SER A 435 7.75 -10.37 -10.98
N THR A 436 8.05 -11.23 -9.99
CA THR A 436 9.31 -11.19 -9.22
C THR A 436 10.50 -11.51 -10.12
N VAL A 437 10.43 -12.58 -10.91
CA VAL A 437 11.51 -12.94 -11.84
C VAL A 437 11.74 -11.80 -12.85
N LEU A 438 10.66 -11.24 -13.39
CA LEU A 438 10.76 -10.11 -14.32
C LEU A 438 11.42 -8.91 -13.68
N VAL A 439 10.90 -8.43 -12.53
CA VAL A 439 11.41 -7.22 -11.88
C VAL A 439 12.86 -7.37 -11.44
N LEU A 440 13.26 -8.52 -10.90
CA LEU A 440 14.65 -8.76 -10.50
C LEU A 440 15.57 -8.76 -11.71
N THR A 441 15.16 -9.41 -12.81
CA THR A 441 15.96 -9.47 -14.05
C THR A 441 16.15 -8.08 -14.66
N VAL A 442 15.08 -7.27 -14.77
CA VAL A 442 15.19 -5.94 -15.37
C VAL A 442 15.93 -4.95 -14.46
N THR A 443 15.79 -5.10 -13.14
CA THR A 443 16.53 -4.29 -12.15
C THR A 443 18.02 -4.59 -12.19
N ASP A 444 18.40 -5.88 -12.23
CA ASP A 444 19.80 -6.30 -12.32
C ASP A 444 20.45 -5.76 -13.60
N ARG A 445 19.79 -5.90 -14.75
CA ARG A 445 20.24 -5.31 -16.01
C ARG A 445 20.36 -3.79 -15.96
N ALA A 446 19.45 -3.09 -15.27
CA ALA A 446 19.49 -1.64 -15.11
C ALA A 446 20.68 -1.20 -14.26
N LEU A 447 20.97 -1.92 -13.18
CA LEU A 447 22.12 -1.68 -12.30
C LEU A 447 23.46 -1.97 -13.02
N ASP A 448 23.55 -3.04 -13.82
CA ASP A 448 24.75 -3.37 -14.58
C ASP A 448 25.10 -2.32 -15.63
N ARG A 449 24.08 -1.75 -16.31
CA ARG A 449 24.24 -0.73 -17.34
C ARG A 449 24.23 0.70 -16.79
N LEU A 450 24.26 0.90 -15.49
CA LEU A 450 24.06 2.21 -14.87
C LEU A 450 25.06 3.25 -15.34
N ASN A 451 26.37 2.95 -15.34
CA ASN A 451 27.38 3.89 -15.81
C ASN A 451 27.17 4.30 -17.28
N TYR A 452 26.87 3.33 -18.15
CA TYR A 452 26.58 3.62 -19.55
C TYR A 452 25.39 4.59 -19.68
N THR A 453 24.31 4.32 -18.98
CA THR A 453 23.10 5.16 -19.06
C THR A 453 23.29 6.53 -18.44
N THR A 454 24.11 6.64 -17.38
CA THR A 454 24.38 7.92 -16.70
C THR A 454 25.30 8.83 -17.54
N PHE A 455 26.25 8.28 -18.30
CA PHE A 455 27.24 9.10 -19.01
C PHE A 455 27.01 9.21 -20.52
N MET A 456 26.25 8.30 -21.13
CA MET A 456 26.08 8.23 -22.58
C MET A 456 24.67 8.62 -23.04
N LEU A 457 23.68 8.64 -22.15
CA LEU A 457 22.28 8.91 -22.50
C LEU A 457 21.66 10.08 -21.69
N SER A 458 22.47 10.78 -20.91
CA SER A 458 22.08 11.99 -20.16
C SER A 458 22.27 13.26 -21.00
#